data_d11b7f8a68dd274ce62ed470165e55c1
#
_entry.id   d11b7f8a68dd274ce62ed470165e55c1
#
_cell.length_a   1.000
_cell.length_b   1.000
_cell.length_c   1.000
_cell.angle_alpha   90.00
_cell.angle_beta   90.00
_cell.angle_gamma   90.00
#
_symmetry.space_group_name_H-M   'P 1'
#
loop_
_entity.id
_entity.type
_entity.pdbx_description
1 polymer ?
#
loop_
_entity_poly.entity_id
_entity_poly.type
_entity_poly.pdbx_seq_one_letter_code
_entity_poly.pdbx_strand_id
1 'polypeptide(L)'
;GYAAKNVSASTTTTTDNGQNKPSVGTGIYLIKSSAETVEMNPSYISSKKTDRTAQFLVSGLIDADIRVILNENKATLETSNLPKFQFVFDTLKNNNENQWFGKNSTPKNFFLVKLKTTKKTRELIIGTTSALQDQIEIKEKQKIPLKNKKIGPGVYEVSPISPLEPGEYGIVFSNAIWDTNSGKIYDFSLKK
;
A
#
# COMPACT_ATOMS: atom_id res chain seq x y z
N GLY A 1 -32.83 1.94 -18.06
CA GLY A 1 -32.66 1.11 -16.88
C GLY A 1 -31.55 0.08 -17.09
N TYR A 2 -30.37 0.28 -16.48
CA TYR A 2 -29.33 -0.75 -16.43
C TYR A 2 -29.28 -1.29 -15.01
N ALA A 3 -29.54 -2.59 -14.87
CA ALA A 3 -29.49 -3.30 -13.62
C ALA A 3 -28.03 -3.60 -13.22
N ALA A 4 -27.69 -3.28 -11.97
CA ALA A 4 -26.43 -3.64 -11.35
C ALA A 4 -26.32 -5.17 -11.22
N LYS A 5 -25.28 -5.78 -11.77
CA LYS A 5 -24.92 -7.19 -11.53
C LYS A 5 -24.17 -7.30 -10.21
N ASN A 6 -24.77 -7.94 -9.23
CA ASN A 6 -24.10 -8.45 -8.04
C ASN A 6 -23.08 -9.51 -8.45
N VAL A 7 -21.81 -9.27 -8.15
CA VAL A 7 -20.77 -10.30 -8.25
C VAL A 7 -20.75 -11.04 -6.93
N SER A 8 -21.32 -12.24 -6.91
CA SER A 8 -21.23 -13.19 -5.82
C SER A 8 -19.80 -13.72 -5.72
N ALA A 9 -19.24 -13.68 -4.51
CA ALA A 9 -18.01 -14.38 -4.17
C ALA A 9 -18.22 -15.89 -4.36
N SER A 10 -17.47 -16.49 -5.29
CA SER A 10 -17.52 -17.95 -5.51
C SER A 10 -16.69 -18.65 -4.44
N THR A 11 -17.36 -19.32 -3.53
CA THR A 11 -16.78 -20.27 -2.57
C THR A 11 -16.60 -21.60 -3.28
N THR A 12 -15.38 -21.95 -3.62
CA THR A 12 -15.08 -23.31 -4.15
C THR A 12 -14.76 -24.21 -2.97
N THR A 13 -15.69 -25.08 -2.61
CA THR A 13 -15.50 -26.15 -1.63
C THR A 13 -14.97 -27.38 -2.35
N THR A 14 -13.71 -27.74 -2.14
CA THR A 14 -13.19 -29.06 -2.53
C THR A 14 -12.93 -29.86 -1.26
N THR A 15 -13.64 -30.95 -1.10
CA THR A 15 -13.53 -31.87 0.03
C THR A 15 -12.31 -32.79 -0.19
N ASP A 16 -11.29 -32.66 0.66
CA ASP A 16 -10.30 -33.69 0.86
C ASP A 16 -9.82 -33.71 2.31
N ASN A 17 -9.63 -34.92 2.85
CA ASN A 17 -9.38 -35.19 4.26
C ASN A 17 -7.98 -34.79 4.69
N GLY A 18 -7.89 -33.86 5.64
CA GLY A 18 -6.65 -33.47 6.34
C GLY A 18 -6.44 -31.97 6.36
N GLN A 19 -6.90 -31.33 7.43
CA GLN A 19 -6.62 -29.93 7.84
C GLN A 19 -6.50 -28.90 6.70
N ASN A 20 -7.57 -28.62 5.99
CA ASN A 20 -7.64 -27.53 5.01
C ASN A 20 -7.80 -26.17 5.74
N LYS A 21 -6.68 -25.57 6.14
CA LYS A 21 -6.62 -24.13 6.28
C LYS A 21 -6.72 -23.57 4.84
N PRO A 22 -7.69 -22.68 4.52
CA PRO A 22 -7.78 -22.12 3.19
C PRO A 22 -6.42 -21.53 2.81
N SER A 23 -5.90 -21.89 1.65
CA SER A 23 -4.63 -21.33 1.14
C SER A 23 -4.87 -19.86 0.80
N VAL A 24 -4.47 -18.98 1.70
CA VAL A 24 -4.50 -17.52 1.49
C VAL A 24 -3.53 -17.22 0.34
N GLY A 25 -4.00 -16.55 -0.70
CA GLY A 25 -3.15 -16.13 -1.82
C GLY A 25 -2.03 -15.19 -1.37
N THR A 26 -1.08 -14.90 -2.25
CA THR A 26 -0.03 -13.90 -1.98
C THR A 26 -0.63 -12.50 -1.93
N GLY A 27 -0.21 -11.68 -0.97
CA GLY A 27 -0.75 -10.33 -0.82
C GLY A 27 -0.66 -9.78 0.60
N ILE A 28 -1.39 -8.71 0.84
CA ILE A 28 -1.55 -8.09 2.14
C ILE A 28 -3.00 -8.24 2.59
N TYR A 29 -3.18 -8.68 3.81
CA TYR A 29 -4.50 -8.89 4.43
C TYR A 29 -4.56 -8.08 5.74
N LEU A 30 -5.66 -7.36 5.94
CA LEU A 30 -5.95 -6.73 7.23
C LEU A 30 -6.52 -7.79 8.17
N ILE A 31 -5.92 -7.97 9.33
CA ILE A 31 -6.42 -8.84 10.40
C ILE A 31 -7.45 -8.06 11.21
N LYS A 32 -8.74 -8.39 11.08
CA LYS A 32 -9.82 -7.77 11.85
C LYS A 32 -10.04 -8.47 13.20
N SER A 33 -9.88 -9.78 13.22
CA SER A 33 -9.97 -10.62 14.42
C SER A 33 -9.10 -11.86 14.27
N SER A 34 -9.06 -12.72 15.30
CA SER A 34 -8.35 -14.00 15.23
C SER A 34 -8.89 -14.95 14.16
N ALA A 35 -10.12 -14.76 13.72
CA ALA A 35 -10.81 -15.59 12.74
C ALA A 35 -11.09 -14.89 11.39
N GLU A 36 -10.85 -13.57 11.30
CA GLU A 36 -11.21 -12.80 10.11
C GLU A 36 -10.04 -11.98 9.58
N THR A 37 -9.69 -12.23 8.33
CA THR A 37 -8.77 -11.41 7.54
C THR A 37 -9.47 -10.90 6.29
N VAL A 38 -9.17 -9.66 5.90
CA VAL A 38 -9.72 -9.03 4.69
C VAL A 38 -8.56 -8.71 3.76
N GLU A 39 -8.62 -9.20 2.52
CA GLU A 39 -7.63 -8.87 1.51
C GLU A 39 -7.64 -7.37 1.21
N MET A 40 -6.45 -6.79 1.18
CA MET A 40 -6.28 -5.39 0.80
C MET A 40 -6.12 -5.29 -0.72
N ASN A 41 -7.08 -4.65 -1.37
CA ASN A 41 -6.95 -4.30 -2.78
C ASN A 41 -6.19 -2.97 -2.90
N PRO A 42 -5.16 -2.87 -3.74
CA PRO A 42 -4.41 -1.63 -3.89
C PRO A 42 -5.22 -0.57 -4.64
N SER A 43 -5.04 0.69 -4.24
CA SER A 43 -5.41 1.85 -5.05
C SER A 43 -4.31 2.16 -6.07
N TYR A 44 -4.71 2.48 -7.29
CA TYR A 44 -3.77 2.82 -8.36
C TYR A 44 -3.54 4.33 -8.43
N ILE A 45 -2.33 4.71 -8.83
CA ILE A 45 -1.97 6.11 -9.04
C ILE A 45 -2.78 6.66 -10.23
N SER A 46 -3.56 7.71 -9.96
CA SER A 46 -4.37 8.38 -10.98
C SER A 46 -3.61 9.45 -11.74
N SER A 47 -2.68 10.12 -11.08
CA SER A 47 -1.84 11.15 -11.70
C SER A 47 -0.57 11.41 -10.88
N LYS A 48 0.38 12.09 -11.55
CA LYS A 48 1.62 12.59 -10.94
C LYS A 48 1.67 14.09 -11.09
N LYS A 49 2.07 14.80 -10.05
CA LYS A 49 2.11 16.26 -9.99
C LYS A 49 3.44 16.74 -9.42
N THR A 50 3.93 17.83 -9.94
CA THR A 50 5.11 18.52 -9.43
C THR A 50 4.70 19.92 -8.94
N ASP A 51 5.02 20.24 -7.69
CA ASP A 51 4.70 21.53 -7.08
C ASP A 51 5.77 22.57 -7.43
N ARG A 52 5.79 23.03 -8.68
CA ARG A 52 6.69 24.09 -9.13
C ARG A 52 6.12 25.45 -8.74
N THR A 53 6.85 26.18 -7.88
CA THR A 53 6.52 27.58 -7.55
C THR A 53 7.12 28.54 -8.58
N ALA A 54 6.65 29.79 -8.59
CA ALA A 54 7.25 30.82 -9.42
C ALA A 54 8.75 31.03 -9.11
N GLN A 55 9.16 30.87 -7.86
CA GLN A 55 10.57 30.94 -7.44
C GLN A 55 11.42 29.80 -8.03
N PHE A 56 10.88 28.59 -8.15
CA PHE A 56 11.55 27.48 -8.83
C PHE A 56 11.84 27.82 -10.29
N LEU A 57 10.88 28.43 -10.97
CA LEU A 57 11.04 28.83 -12.38
C LEU A 57 12.07 29.94 -12.61
N VAL A 58 12.25 30.82 -11.61
CA VAL A 58 13.16 31.96 -11.72
C VAL A 58 14.58 31.63 -11.27
N SER A 59 14.74 30.89 -10.18
CA SER A 59 16.06 30.63 -9.57
C SER A 59 16.64 29.25 -9.91
N GLY A 60 15.80 28.27 -10.21
CA GLY A 60 16.21 26.86 -10.39
C GLY A 60 16.88 26.22 -9.16
N LEU A 61 16.95 26.96 -8.05
CA LEU A 61 17.69 26.57 -6.85
C LEU A 61 16.80 25.92 -5.77
N ILE A 62 15.48 25.96 -5.95
CA ILE A 62 14.53 25.41 -4.97
C ILE A 62 13.98 24.10 -5.52
N ASP A 63 14.18 23.02 -4.76
CA ASP A 63 13.58 21.74 -5.07
C ASP A 63 12.06 21.78 -4.92
N ALA A 64 11.34 21.19 -5.89
CA ALA A 64 9.89 21.04 -5.82
C ALA A 64 9.51 19.60 -5.51
N ASP A 65 8.46 19.40 -4.71
CA ASP A 65 7.97 18.07 -4.41
C ASP A 65 7.32 17.40 -5.63
N ILE A 66 7.64 16.15 -5.84
CA ILE A 66 6.93 15.27 -6.77
C ILE A 66 5.93 14.46 -5.97
N ARG A 67 4.66 14.51 -6.37
CA ARG A 67 3.54 13.82 -5.70
C ARG A 67 2.85 12.86 -6.64
N VAL A 68 2.45 11.73 -6.11
CA VAL A 68 1.45 10.85 -6.72
C VAL A 68 0.11 11.08 -6.07
N ILE A 69 -0.95 10.93 -6.85
CA ILE A 69 -2.32 11.21 -6.47
C ILE A 69 -3.14 9.94 -6.61
N LEU A 70 -3.88 9.62 -5.56
CA LEU A 70 -4.93 8.61 -5.54
C LEU A 70 -6.28 9.31 -5.62
N ASN A 71 -7.20 8.76 -6.41
CA ASN A 71 -8.58 9.20 -6.43
C ASN A 71 -9.23 8.97 -5.08
N GLU A 72 -10.30 9.71 -4.82
CA GLU A 72 -11.06 9.72 -3.58
C GLU A 72 -10.24 10.26 -2.39
N ASN A 73 -10.90 10.92 -1.48
CA ASN A 73 -10.27 11.50 -0.30
C ASN A 73 -10.16 10.53 0.88
N LYS A 74 -10.67 9.30 0.72
CA LYS A 74 -10.70 8.27 1.74
C LYS A 74 -10.47 6.89 1.12
N ALA A 75 -9.73 6.03 1.81
CA ALA A 75 -9.58 4.63 1.43
C ALA A 75 -10.88 3.85 1.73
N THR A 76 -11.13 2.82 0.93
CA THR A 76 -12.30 1.94 1.10
C THR A 76 -12.20 1.10 2.37
N LEU A 77 -10.98 0.70 2.74
CA LEU A 77 -10.73 -0.13 3.91
C LEU A 77 -10.52 0.74 5.15
N GLU A 78 -11.31 0.47 6.20
CA GLU A 78 -11.18 1.16 7.49
C GLU A 78 -10.70 0.20 8.57
N THR A 79 -9.89 0.71 9.51
CA THR A 79 -9.33 -0.09 10.61
C THR A 79 -9.15 0.73 11.90
N SER A 80 -8.64 0.07 12.95
CA SER A 80 -8.30 0.66 14.23
C SER A 80 -6.93 1.37 14.20
N ASN A 81 -6.60 2.11 15.25
CA ASN A 81 -5.36 2.88 15.38
C ASN A 81 -4.08 2.04 15.53
N LEU A 82 -4.20 0.74 15.78
CA LEU A 82 -3.08 -0.20 15.77
C LEU A 82 -3.40 -1.39 14.87
N PRO A 83 -3.42 -1.17 13.55
CA PRO A 83 -3.77 -2.21 12.60
C PRO A 83 -2.75 -3.34 12.61
N LYS A 84 -3.23 -4.55 12.39
CA LYS A 84 -2.40 -5.72 12.15
C LYS A 84 -2.64 -6.24 10.76
N PHE A 85 -1.58 -6.57 10.08
CA PHE A 85 -1.61 -7.09 8.72
C PHE A 85 -0.98 -8.46 8.67
N GLN A 86 -1.46 -9.29 7.76
CA GLN A 86 -0.81 -10.52 7.37
C GLN A 86 -0.23 -10.32 5.97
N PHE A 87 1.09 -10.47 5.85
CA PHE A 87 1.78 -10.44 4.56
C PHE A 87 2.05 -11.88 4.15
N VAL A 88 1.66 -12.23 2.94
CA VAL A 88 1.82 -13.57 2.38
C VAL A 88 2.68 -13.51 1.12
N PHE A 89 3.84 -14.13 1.16
CA PHE A 89 4.80 -14.19 0.06
C PHE A 89 4.83 -15.57 -0.57
N ASP A 90 5.02 -15.63 -1.89
CA ASP A 90 5.28 -16.88 -2.58
C ASP A 90 6.69 -17.39 -2.23
N THR A 91 6.79 -18.59 -1.69
CA THR A 91 8.06 -19.22 -1.33
C THR A 91 8.63 -20.12 -2.42
N LEU A 92 7.84 -20.45 -3.45
CA LEU A 92 8.17 -21.45 -4.43
C LEU A 92 8.43 -20.90 -5.83
N LYS A 93 7.76 -19.83 -6.22
CA LYS A 93 7.81 -19.33 -7.58
C LYS A 93 8.64 -18.04 -7.68
N ASN A 94 9.58 -18.04 -8.63
CA ASN A 94 10.14 -16.80 -9.14
C ASN A 94 9.09 -16.16 -10.09
N ASN A 95 8.09 -15.51 -9.53
CA ASN A 95 7.08 -14.82 -10.33
C ASN A 95 7.61 -13.44 -10.72
N ASN A 96 7.99 -13.31 -11.98
CA ASN A 96 8.31 -12.00 -12.58
C ASN A 96 7.08 -11.07 -12.64
N GLU A 97 5.87 -11.61 -12.52
CA GLU A 97 4.63 -10.83 -12.64
C GLU A 97 4.19 -10.13 -11.36
N ASN A 98 4.65 -10.58 -10.19
CA ASN A 98 4.33 -9.93 -8.92
C ASN A 98 5.58 -9.73 -8.08
N GLN A 99 6.40 -8.75 -8.47
CA GLN A 99 7.67 -8.42 -7.78
C GLN A 99 7.49 -8.11 -6.29
N TRP A 100 6.30 -7.71 -5.86
CA TRP A 100 6.03 -7.32 -4.48
C TRP A 100 5.96 -8.52 -3.52
N PHE A 101 5.47 -9.65 -3.99
CA PHE A 101 5.20 -10.83 -3.16
C PHE A 101 5.92 -12.10 -3.63
N GLY A 102 6.97 -11.96 -4.39
CA GLY A 102 7.79 -13.07 -4.86
C GLY A 102 8.70 -13.68 -3.79
N LYS A 103 9.38 -14.75 -4.15
CA LYS A 103 10.25 -15.57 -3.29
C LYS A 103 11.29 -14.78 -2.47
N ASN A 104 11.81 -13.68 -3.03
CA ASN A 104 12.85 -12.87 -2.40
C ASN A 104 12.29 -11.66 -1.63
N SER A 105 10.97 -11.50 -1.59
CA SER A 105 10.33 -10.40 -0.88
C SER A 105 10.09 -10.74 0.58
N THR A 106 10.22 -9.75 1.43
CA THR A 106 10.00 -9.84 2.87
C THR A 106 9.29 -8.59 3.37
N PRO A 107 8.73 -8.57 4.58
CA PRO A 107 8.15 -7.36 5.13
C PRO A 107 9.10 -6.16 5.18
N LYS A 108 10.42 -6.38 5.20
CA LYS A 108 11.43 -5.32 5.18
C LYS A 108 11.46 -4.52 3.86
N ASN A 109 10.89 -5.07 2.80
CA ASN A 109 10.75 -4.38 1.52
C ASN A 109 9.54 -3.44 1.48
N PHE A 110 8.79 -3.34 2.58
CA PHE A 110 7.62 -2.50 2.67
C PHE A 110 7.76 -1.48 3.79
N PHE A 111 7.15 -0.34 3.61
CA PHE A 111 7.03 0.68 4.63
C PHE A 111 5.62 1.29 4.61
N LEU A 112 5.25 1.82 5.74
CA LEU A 112 3.98 2.52 5.93
C LEU A 112 4.22 4.02 5.79
N VAL A 113 3.29 4.73 5.15
CA VAL A 113 3.31 6.18 5.00
C VAL A 113 1.95 6.78 5.36
N LYS A 114 1.95 8.02 5.85
CA LYS A 114 0.72 8.82 5.98
C LYS A 114 0.46 9.55 4.66
N LEU A 115 -0.75 9.46 4.15
CA LEU A 115 -1.19 10.16 2.94
C LEU A 115 -1.77 11.53 3.33
N LYS A 116 -1.46 12.55 2.55
CA LYS A 116 -2.09 13.86 2.70
C LYS A 116 -3.46 13.83 2.04
N THR A 117 -4.48 14.17 2.79
CA THR A 117 -5.86 14.24 2.29
C THR A 117 -6.18 15.64 1.79
N THR A 118 -6.82 15.72 0.65
CA THR A 118 -7.45 16.91 0.10
C THR A 118 -8.97 16.74 0.08
N LYS A 119 -9.72 17.69 -0.47
CA LYS A 119 -11.18 17.56 -0.60
C LYS A 119 -11.61 16.38 -1.47
N LYS A 120 -10.78 15.95 -2.43
CA LYS A 120 -11.14 14.97 -3.46
C LYS A 120 -10.13 13.83 -3.62
N THR A 121 -8.93 13.96 -3.07
CA THR A 121 -7.82 13.04 -3.36
C THR A 121 -6.99 12.76 -2.11
N ARG A 122 -6.17 11.74 -2.20
CA ARG A 122 -5.05 11.49 -1.28
C ARG A 122 -3.75 11.60 -2.05
N GLU A 123 -2.73 12.16 -1.42
CA GLU A 123 -1.45 12.49 -2.06
C GLU A 123 -0.28 11.93 -1.25
N LEU A 124 0.74 11.46 -1.95
CA LEU A 124 2.01 11.04 -1.37
C LEU A 124 3.18 11.75 -2.07
N ILE A 125 4.06 12.39 -1.30
CA ILE A 125 5.32 12.89 -1.84
C ILE A 125 6.24 11.70 -2.04
N ILE A 126 6.68 11.49 -3.28
CA ILE A 126 7.54 10.38 -3.68
C ILE A 126 8.96 10.82 -4.04
N GLY A 127 9.24 12.10 -3.99
CA GLY A 127 10.54 12.65 -4.34
C GLY A 127 10.55 14.15 -4.52
N THR A 128 11.64 14.64 -5.06
CA THR A 128 11.83 16.06 -5.40
C THR A 128 12.38 16.21 -6.81
N THR A 129 12.09 17.34 -7.44
CA THR A 129 12.69 17.75 -8.71
C THR A 129 13.49 19.03 -8.49
N SER A 130 14.64 19.12 -9.12
CA SER A 130 15.47 20.30 -9.22
C SER A 130 15.58 20.76 -10.66
N ALA A 131 16.37 21.80 -10.93
CA ALA A 131 16.68 22.23 -12.30
C ALA A 131 17.47 21.17 -13.08
N LEU A 132 18.18 20.27 -12.38
CA LEU A 132 19.09 19.31 -12.99
C LEU A 132 18.50 17.92 -13.14
N GLN A 133 17.72 17.46 -12.16
CA GLN A 133 17.20 16.08 -12.15
C GLN A 133 16.03 15.88 -11.19
N ASP A 134 15.28 14.81 -11.44
CA ASP A 134 14.29 14.27 -10.53
C ASP A 134 14.95 13.22 -9.63
N GLN A 135 14.67 13.30 -8.32
CA GLN A 135 15.04 12.29 -7.33
C GLN A 135 13.77 11.64 -6.80
N ILE A 136 13.55 10.40 -7.18
CA ILE A 136 12.39 9.61 -6.73
C ILE A 136 12.81 8.81 -5.52
N GLU A 137 12.56 9.36 -4.35
CA GLU A 137 12.83 8.73 -3.06
C GLU A 137 11.87 9.25 -1.98
N ILE A 138 11.19 8.34 -1.30
CA ILE A 138 10.41 8.69 -0.11
C ILE A 138 11.36 8.88 1.05
N LYS A 139 11.39 10.10 1.59
CA LYS A 139 12.29 10.48 2.69
C LYS A 139 12.02 9.65 3.94
N GLU A 140 13.05 9.28 4.69
CA GLU A 140 12.93 8.45 5.91
C GLU A 140 11.91 9.02 6.93
N LYS A 141 11.84 10.35 7.07
CA LYS A 141 10.87 11.02 7.96
C LYS A 141 9.39 10.77 7.59
N GLN A 142 9.10 10.30 6.39
CA GLN A 142 7.76 9.96 5.93
C GLN A 142 7.42 8.49 6.18
N LYS A 143 8.43 7.67 6.43
CA LYS A 143 8.28 6.23 6.67
C LYS A 143 7.91 5.99 8.13
N ILE A 144 6.81 5.31 8.36
CA ILE A 144 6.36 4.91 9.70
C ILE A 144 6.92 3.52 9.98
N PRO A 145 7.66 3.34 11.09
CA PRO A 145 8.30 2.07 11.41
C PRO A 145 7.29 0.94 11.61
N LEU A 146 7.59 -0.21 11.01
CA LEU A 146 6.82 -1.44 11.13
C LEU A 146 7.63 -2.48 11.91
N LYS A 147 6.94 -3.23 12.76
CA LYS A 147 7.45 -4.49 13.33
C LYS A 147 6.81 -5.67 12.59
N ASN A 148 7.56 -6.76 12.48
CA ASN A 148 7.06 -7.97 11.85
C ASN A 148 7.45 -9.21 12.66
N LYS A 149 6.61 -10.25 12.58
CA LYS A 149 6.82 -11.56 13.20
C LYS A 149 6.48 -12.62 12.16
N LYS A 150 7.42 -13.51 11.87
CA LYS A 150 7.15 -14.67 11.01
C LYS A 150 6.22 -15.64 11.74
N ILE A 151 5.11 -16.00 11.10
CA ILE A 151 4.08 -16.91 11.65
C ILE A 151 3.93 -18.19 10.83
N GLY A 152 4.59 -18.28 9.68
CA GLY A 152 4.62 -19.47 8.82
C GLY A 152 5.59 -19.30 7.65
N PRO A 153 5.75 -20.31 6.80
CA PRO A 153 6.52 -20.21 5.56
C PRO A 153 5.94 -19.11 4.66
N GLY A 154 6.73 -18.06 4.38
CA GLY A 154 6.29 -16.89 3.60
C GLY A 154 5.21 -16.02 4.26
N VAL A 155 4.78 -16.31 5.49
CA VAL A 155 3.69 -15.61 6.17
C VAL A 155 4.20 -14.85 7.38
N TYR A 156 3.84 -13.55 7.45
CA TYR A 156 4.27 -12.65 8.52
C TYR A 156 3.09 -11.84 9.06
N GLU A 157 3.03 -11.67 10.37
CA GLU A 157 2.23 -10.62 11.01
C GLU A 157 3.06 -9.34 11.02
N VAL A 158 2.46 -8.24 10.56
CA VAL A 158 3.09 -6.92 10.45
C VAL A 158 2.19 -5.88 11.10
N SER A 159 2.77 -4.95 11.87
CA SER A 159 2.02 -3.85 12.47
C SER A 159 2.90 -2.63 12.69
N PRO A 160 2.34 -1.41 12.81
CA PRO A 160 3.09 -0.25 13.28
C PRO A 160 3.68 -0.52 14.66
N ILE A 161 4.83 0.10 14.96
CA ILE A 161 5.45 -0.01 16.29
C ILE A 161 4.62 0.73 17.35
N SER A 162 4.00 1.85 16.96
CA SER A 162 3.16 2.70 17.81
C SER A 162 1.77 2.90 17.21
N PRO A 163 0.76 3.18 18.03
CA PRO A 163 -0.55 3.57 17.52
C PRO A 163 -0.48 4.73 16.55
N LEU A 164 -1.29 4.68 15.51
CA LEU A 164 -1.38 5.70 14.48
C LEU A 164 -2.46 6.72 14.86
N GLU A 165 -2.28 7.95 14.44
CA GLU A 165 -3.32 8.98 14.51
C GLU A 165 -4.40 8.76 13.45
N PRO A 166 -5.62 9.29 13.64
CA PRO A 166 -6.63 9.29 12.58
C PRO A 166 -6.10 9.88 11.28
N GLY A 167 -6.47 9.27 10.15
CA GLY A 167 -6.01 9.71 8.83
C GLY A 167 -5.99 8.61 7.79
N GLU A 168 -5.41 8.95 6.66
CA GLU A 168 -5.23 8.05 5.51
C GLU A 168 -3.79 7.55 5.46
N TYR A 169 -3.62 6.26 5.20
CA TYR A 169 -2.33 5.59 5.22
C TYR A 169 -2.17 4.67 4.02
N GLY A 170 -0.92 4.38 3.65
CA GLY A 170 -0.58 3.46 2.59
C GLY A 170 0.62 2.59 2.91
N ILE A 171 0.54 1.31 2.55
CA ILE A 171 1.67 0.38 2.55
C ILE A 171 2.26 0.37 1.15
N VAL A 172 3.56 0.62 1.07
CA VAL A 172 4.29 0.83 -0.17
C VAL A 172 5.49 -0.12 -0.23
N PHE A 173 5.75 -0.65 -1.41
CA PHE A 173 6.96 -1.44 -1.68
C PHE A 173 8.15 -0.51 -1.97
N SER A 174 9.34 -0.83 -1.46
CA SER A 174 10.54 0.00 -1.58
C SER A 174 10.95 0.29 -3.03
N ASN A 175 10.70 -0.66 -3.93
CA ASN A 175 10.97 -0.54 -5.36
C ASN A 175 9.69 -0.31 -6.16
N ALA A 176 8.74 0.45 -5.61
CA ALA A 176 7.47 0.74 -6.29
C ALA A 176 7.70 1.52 -7.60
N ILE A 177 6.92 1.16 -8.61
CA ILE A 177 6.81 1.94 -9.84
C ILE A 177 5.79 3.05 -9.57
N TRP A 178 6.16 4.30 -9.85
CA TRP A 178 5.36 5.48 -9.58
C TRP A 178 4.67 6.05 -10.82
N ASP A 179 4.26 5.17 -11.73
CA ASP A 179 3.58 5.57 -12.95
C ASP A 179 2.06 5.54 -12.81
N THR A 180 1.41 6.40 -13.56
CA THR A 180 -0.05 6.45 -13.66
C THR A 180 -0.58 5.11 -14.17
N ASN A 181 -1.64 4.61 -13.54
CA ASN A 181 -2.34 3.34 -13.82
C ASN A 181 -1.55 2.06 -13.57
N SER A 182 -0.25 2.11 -13.29
CA SER A 182 0.58 0.93 -12.95
C SER A 182 1.10 0.98 -11.50
N GLY A 183 1.40 2.17 -11.00
CA GLY A 183 1.78 2.37 -9.62
C GLY A 183 0.62 2.12 -8.67
N LYS A 184 0.88 1.43 -7.56
CA LYS A 184 -0.14 1.01 -6.60
C LYS A 184 0.29 1.23 -5.16
N ILE A 185 -0.69 1.48 -4.30
CA ILE A 185 -0.53 1.66 -2.86
C ILE A 185 -1.63 0.85 -2.18
N TYR A 186 -1.28 0.01 -1.20
CA TYR A 186 -2.26 -0.68 -0.36
C TYR A 186 -2.69 0.25 0.77
N ASP A 187 -3.82 0.87 0.62
CA ASP A 187 -4.26 1.97 1.46
C ASP A 187 -5.42 1.64 2.39
N PHE A 188 -5.49 2.37 3.49
CA PHE A 188 -6.53 2.24 4.50
C PHE A 188 -6.74 3.54 5.26
N SER A 189 -7.94 3.66 5.85
CA SER A 189 -8.34 4.79 6.71
C SER A 189 -8.37 4.39 8.17
N LEU A 190 -7.97 5.32 9.03
CA LEU A 190 -8.24 5.26 10.47
C LEU A 190 -9.36 6.23 10.82
N LYS A 191 -10.38 5.71 11.51
CA LYS A 191 -11.46 6.56 12.04
C LYS A 191 -10.95 7.50 13.13
N LYS A 192 -11.57 8.67 13.17
CA LYS A 192 -11.47 9.57 14.32
C LYS A 192 -12.14 8.96 15.53
#